data_5054201bfb2f4839bd6e591b4198e351
#
_entry.id   5054201bfb2f4839bd6e591b4198e351
#
_cell.length_a   1.000
_cell.length_b   1.000
_cell.length_c   1.000
_cell.angle_alpha   90.00
_cell.angle_beta   90.00
_cell.angle_gamma   90.00
#
_symmetry.space_group_name_H-M   'P 1'
#
loop_
_entity.id
_entity.type
_entity.pdbx_description
1 polymer ?
#
loop_
_entity_poly.entity_id
_entity_poly.type
_entity_poly.pdbx_seq_one_letter_code
_entity_poly.pdbx_strand_id
1 'polypeptide(L)'
;MPYNEVTPRTTLKKNYKDPATWPKALHGFISASFKKASELKLTLDKKKQFQAELKELINMAIDQGKIETNPWESQTLPSLGGSQKLDLYCNQVEKARKQKVHKEPVQVSVKQTIKNKNVFDEPDGQPGPSALPPLKKMKKTQRNNENAMTSLQRKELRSQRFERELSTPPPDKNSTPVHTNPNTPLVGTCKELEKRYLRLTSQPNPATVRPLPILKKTLQLLIDKYFQNATYNYLCDQFKSMRQDLTVQHIKNAFTVKVYEFHCKIAIQFQDLGEFNQCQSQLKLLYVQLGTPSAEFYSYRVLYYILTNNFNEAFELKSQLLDANLKFDEYLDTAYKLLEFTVTNDYSQFFGIVKLLQEKHQEELKTLQPVSHVNVLTDKNALKLNHTAWFFFLQLLRPIISKVRINTLVTISKSYRKLAVAVVQQLLNFSESELSEYLTQTSLDQYVDQGMLDCVQCRPTVEQLKSQNRKIDIKGQV
;
A
#
# COMPACT_ATOMS: atom_id res chain seq x y z
N MET A 1 -24.28 31.77 14.61
CA MET A 1 -23.50 30.69 15.27
C MET A 1 -22.04 30.98 15.03
N PRO A 2 -21.18 31.10 16.04
CA PRO A 2 -19.79 31.47 15.83
C PRO A 2 -19.00 30.29 15.25
N TYR A 3 -18.21 30.57 14.24
CA TYR A 3 -17.24 29.65 13.63
C TYR A 3 -16.16 29.26 14.68
N ASN A 4 -15.98 27.98 14.93
CA ASN A 4 -14.81 27.49 15.67
C ASN A 4 -13.59 27.51 14.75
N GLU A 5 -12.63 28.36 15.04
CA GLU A 5 -11.29 28.35 14.43
C GLU A 5 -10.61 27.02 14.71
N VAL A 6 -10.40 26.22 13.66
CA VAL A 6 -9.56 25.03 13.71
C VAL A 6 -8.12 25.49 13.51
N THR A 7 -7.37 25.63 14.62
CA THR A 7 -5.94 25.85 14.56
C THR A 7 -5.24 24.63 13.90
N PRO A 8 -4.41 24.84 12.87
CA PRO A 8 -3.66 23.73 12.28
C PRO A 8 -2.68 23.16 13.30
N ARG A 9 -2.71 21.84 13.50
CA ARG A 9 -1.68 21.12 14.26
C ARG A 9 -0.37 21.14 13.45
N THR A 10 0.42 22.17 13.65
CA THR A 10 1.84 22.15 13.31
C THR A 10 2.52 21.14 14.22
N THR A 11 2.90 19.99 13.70
CA THR A 11 3.83 19.06 14.36
C THR A 11 5.24 19.65 14.27
N LEU A 12 5.51 20.70 15.04
CA LEU A 12 6.87 21.09 15.36
C LEU A 12 7.54 19.89 16.05
N LYS A 13 8.65 19.40 15.52
CA LYS A 13 9.48 18.39 16.17
C LYS A 13 9.87 18.96 17.55
N LYS A 14 9.19 18.51 18.60
CA LYS A 14 9.44 18.96 19.96
C LYS A 14 10.87 18.57 20.34
N ASN A 15 11.66 19.56 20.75
CA ASN A 15 13.02 19.32 21.22
C ASN A 15 12.97 18.91 22.70
N TYR A 16 12.81 17.61 22.97
CA TYR A 16 12.71 17.05 24.33
C TYR A 16 13.99 17.20 25.18
N LYS A 17 15.06 17.81 24.66
CA LYS A 17 16.21 18.22 25.46
C LYS A 17 15.88 19.42 26.35
N ASP A 18 14.83 20.21 26.01
CA ASP A 18 14.33 21.31 26.83
C ASP A 18 13.22 20.81 27.77
N PRO A 19 13.39 20.88 29.09
CA PRO A 19 12.37 20.47 30.08
C PRO A 19 11.00 21.14 29.89
N ALA A 20 10.95 22.36 29.34
CA ALA A 20 9.68 23.04 29.06
C ALA A 20 8.80 22.35 28.04
N THR A 21 9.36 21.46 27.20
CA THR A 21 8.63 20.72 26.15
C THR A 21 8.13 19.36 26.62
N TRP A 22 8.39 18.97 27.86
CA TRP A 22 8.04 17.65 28.39
C TRP A 22 6.52 17.47 28.60
N PRO A 23 5.99 16.26 28.43
CA PRO A 23 4.59 15.96 28.68
C PRO A 23 4.17 16.25 30.14
N LYS A 24 2.95 16.72 30.36
CA LYS A 24 2.40 16.95 31.70
C LYS A 24 2.48 15.72 32.62
N ALA A 25 2.29 14.52 32.07
CA ALA A 25 2.40 13.27 32.81
C ALA A 25 3.82 13.03 33.36
N LEU A 26 4.88 13.40 32.61
CA LEU A 26 6.25 13.32 33.07
C LEU A 26 6.53 14.33 34.21
N HIS A 27 6.04 15.56 34.10
CA HIS A 27 6.14 16.53 35.19
C HIS A 27 5.44 16.06 36.46
N GLY A 28 4.25 15.43 36.32
CA GLY A 28 3.54 14.82 37.44
C GLY A 28 4.35 13.71 38.10
N PHE A 29 4.93 12.81 37.29
CA PHE A 29 5.81 11.73 37.80
C PHE A 29 7.03 12.27 38.55
N ILE A 30 7.70 13.27 38.01
CA ILE A 30 8.87 13.92 38.66
C ILE A 30 8.46 14.50 40.02
N SER A 31 7.37 15.28 40.07
CA SER A 31 6.88 15.91 41.32
C SER A 31 6.49 14.83 42.35
N ALA A 32 5.77 13.77 41.95
CA ALA A 32 5.40 12.67 42.81
C ALA A 32 6.63 11.89 43.33
N SER A 33 7.65 11.69 42.49
CA SER A 33 8.90 11.02 42.88
C SER A 33 9.70 11.81 43.89
N PHE A 34 9.81 13.13 43.75
CA PHE A 34 10.45 14.01 44.75
C PHE A 34 9.68 14.05 46.06
N LYS A 35 8.34 14.09 46.03
CA LYS A 35 7.48 14.01 47.22
C LYS A 35 7.72 12.70 47.96
N LYS A 36 7.70 11.58 47.28
CA LYS A 36 7.96 10.25 47.86
C LYS A 36 9.38 10.13 48.43
N ALA A 37 10.40 10.67 47.74
CA ALA A 37 11.76 10.73 48.21
C ALA A 37 11.92 11.57 49.52
N SER A 38 11.11 12.63 49.67
CA SER A 38 11.06 13.45 50.88
C SER A 38 10.38 12.71 52.04
N GLU A 39 9.25 12.02 51.77
CA GLU A 39 8.54 11.20 52.77
C GLU A 39 9.40 10.05 53.32
N LEU A 40 10.21 9.42 52.49
CA LEU A 40 11.12 8.33 52.86
C LEU A 40 12.38 8.79 53.60
N LYS A 41 12.57 10.10 53.83
CA LYS A 41 13.73 10.68 54.51
C LYS A 41 15.06 10.10 54.06
N LEU A 42 15.30 9.99 52.74
CA LEU A 42 16.49 9.33 52.17
C LEU A 42 17.79 9.99 52.66
N THR A 43 18.81 9.15 52.93
CA THR A 43 20.18 9.62 53.22
C THR A 43 20.79 10.35 52.05
N LEU A 44 21.84 11.15 52.28
CA LEU A 44 22.48 11.99 51.26
C LEU A 44 22.90 11.17 50.02
N ASP A 45 23.46 9.99 50.22
CA ASP A 45 23.92 9.12 49.13
C ASP A 45 22.74 8.53 48.35
N LYS A 46 21.68 8.11 49.04
CA LYS A 46 20.45 7.65 48.37
C LYS A 46 19.74 8.79 47.62
N LYS A 47 19.82 10.03 48.06
CA LYS A 47 19.32 11.20 47.30
C LYS A 47 20.10 11.43 46.02
N LYS A 48 21.42 11.29 46.02
CA LYS A 48 22.26 11.38 44.83
C LYS A 48 21.94 10.25 43.87
N GLN A 49 21.79 9.00 44.37
CA GLN A 49 21.39 7.87 43.56
C GLN A 49 20.01 8.05 42.92
N PHE A 50 19.02 8.50 43.69
CA PHE A 50 17.67 8.83 43.17
C PHE A 50 17.71 9.85 42.03
N GLN A 51 18.49 10.93 42.17
CA GLN A 51 18.61 11.94 41.12
C GLN A 51 19.30 11.41 39.88
N ALA A 52 20.29 10.53 40.02
CA ALA A 52 20.97 9.88 38.91
C ALA A 52 20.01 8.94 38.17
N GLU A 53 19.27 8.09 38.86
CA GLU A 53 18.28 7.18 38.31
C GLU A 53 17.17 7.94 37.57
N LEU A 54 16.66 9.03 38.13
CA LEU A 54 15.63 9.85 37.49
C LEU A 54 16.13 10.48 36.18
N LYS A 55 17.35 11.02 36.19
CA LYS A 55 17.99 11.61 35.01
C LYS A 55 18.23 10.56 33.92
N GLU A 56 18.72 9.38 34.29
CA GLU A 56 18.98 8.27 33.38
C GLU A 56 17.69 7.76 32.73
N LEU A 57 16.60 7.62 33.50
CA LEU A 57 15.30 7.19 33.03
C LEU A 57 14.71 8.18 32.00
N ILE A 58 14.83 9.49 32.26
CA ILE A 58 14.37 10.53 31.33
C ILE A 58 15.19 10.50 30.04
N ASN A 59 16.51 10.39 30.13
CA ASN A 59 17.36 10.27 28.95
C ASN A 59 17.02 9.01 28.14
N MET A 60 16.82 7.87 28.79
CA MET A 60 16.40 6.64 28.15
C MET A 60 15.07 6.80 27.41
N ALA A 61 14.11 7.54 27.97
CA ALA A 61 12.83 7.81 27.32
C ALA A 61 12.98 8.74 26.10
N ILE A 62 13.89 9.69 26.14
CA ILE A 62 14.21 10.61 25.02
C ILE A 62 14.88 9.81 23.89
N ASP A 63 15.92 9.02 24.20
CA ASP A 63 16.72 8.26 23.25
C ASP A 63 15.89 7.18 22.53
N GLN A 64 14.93 6.55 23.24
CA GLN A 64 14.01 5.57 22.67
C GLN A 64 12.77 6.19 22.01
N GLY A 65 12.62 7.53 22.04
CA GLY A 65 11.44 8.21 21.51
C GLY A 65 10.13 7.85 22.25
N LYS A 66 10.25 7.38 23.51
CA LYS A 66 9.10 6.90 24.30
C LYS A 66 8.61 7.90 25.36
N ILE A 67 9.06 9.13 25.32
CA ILE A 67 8.74 10.15 26.33
C ILE A 67 7.23 10.48 26.39
N GLU A 68 6.51 10.44 25.26
CA GLU A 68 5.05 10.67 25.20
C GLU A 68 4.23 9.39 25.40
N THR A 69 4.80 8.22 25.10
CA THR A 69 4.07 6.95 25.10
C THR A 69 4.24 6.12 26.36
N ASN A 70 5.24 6.45 27.22
CA ASN A 70 5.43 5.74 28.48
C ASN A 70 4.34 6.15 29.48
N PRO A 71 3.64 5.17 30.14
CA PRO A 71 2.67 5.47 31.20
C PRO A 71 3.39 5.92 32.48
N TRP A 72 3.67 7.21 32.59
CA TRP A 72 4.44 7.80 33.70
C TRP A 72 3.78 7.61 35.06
N GLU A 73 2.44 7.48 35.12
CA GLU A 73 1.71 7.22 36.37
C GLU A 73 2.04 5.85 36.99
N SER A 74 2.38 4.87 36.16
CA SER A 74 2.75 3.51 36.58
C SER A 74 4.25 3.30 36.69
N GLN A 75 5.06 4.31 36.38
CA GLN A 75 6.52 4.24 36.39
C GLN A 75 7.04 4.26 37.83
N THR A 76 8.01 3.42 38.15
CA THR A 76 8.66 3.34 39.47
C THR A 76 10.18 3.44 39.33
N LEU A 77 10.84 3.90 40.39
CA LEU A 77 12.30 3.99 40.48
C LEU A 77 12.83 3.00 41.50
N PRO A 78 13.99 2.33 41.26
CA PRO A 78 14.62 1.40 42.18
C PRO A 78 14.88 2.00 43.58
N SER A 79 15.39 3.24 43.63
CA SER A 79 15.67 3.96 44.88
C SER A 79 14.44 4.28 45.72
N LEU A 80 13.22 4.23 45.15
CA LEU A 80 11.94 4.46 45.82
C LEU A 80 11.12 3.20 46.09
N GLY A 81 11.77 2.01 46.08
CA GLY A 81 11.13 0.73 46.32
C GLY A 81 10.47 0.10 45.08
N GLY A 82 10.88 0.52 43.89
CA GLY A 82 10.47 -0.10 42.64
C GLY A 82 11.24 -1.34 42.22
N SER A 83 11.13 -1.75 40.96
CA SER A 83 11.88 -2.88 40.38
C SER A 83 13.37 -2.70 40.55
N GLN A 84 14.09 -3.81 40.77
CA GLN A 84 15.56 -3.77 40.93
C GLN A 84 16.33 -3.29 39.70
N LYS A 85 15.70 -3.22 38.56
CA LYS A 85 16.31 -2.80 37.29
C LYS A 85 15.66 -1.53 36.77
N LEU A 86 16.49 -0.50 36.49
CA LEU A 86 16.04 0.74 35.91
C LEU A 86 15.64 0.49 34.44
N ASP A 87 14.36 0.61 34.12
CA ASP A 87 13.82 0.47 32.75
C ASP A 87 12.46 1.19 32.64
N LEU A 88 12.08 1.59 31.42
CA LEU A 88 10.79 2.19 31.17
C LEU A 88 9.66 1.17 31.41
N TYR A 89 8.55 1.63 32.00
CA TYR A 89 7.39 0.78 32.29
C TYR A 89 6.84 0.11 31.02
N CYS A 90 6.78 0.81 29.91
CA CYS A 90 6.36 0.24 28.62
C CYS A 90 7.26 -0.91 28.16
N ASN A 91 8.59 -0.84 28.41
CA ASN A 91 9.53 -1.93 28.10
C ASN A 91 9.33 -3.14 29.01
N GLN A 92 9.03 -2.89 30.29
CA GLN A 92 8.76 -3.97 31.26
C GLN A 92 7.49 -4.75 30.87
N VAL A 93 6.44 -4.07 30.44
CA VAL A 93 5.19 -4.67 29.96
C VAL A 93 5.42 -5.47 28.67
N GLU A 94 6.22 -4.94 27.73
CA GLU A 94 6.57 -5.66 26.49
C GLU A 94 7.37 -6.94 26.78
N LYS A 95 8.34 -6.88 27.72
CA LYS A 95 9.12 -8.05 28.15
C LYS A 95 8.25 -9.10 28.87
N ALA A 96 7.33 -8.67 29.72
CA ALA A 96 6.38 -9.54 30.40
C ALA A 96 5.40 -10.23 29.42
N ARG A 97 4.94 -9.53 28.39
CA ARG A 97 4.14 -10.12 27.30
C ARG A 97 4.93 -11.18 26.53
N LYS A 98 6.19 -10.93 26.20
CA LYS A 98 7.06 -11.88 25.50
C LYS A 98 7.38 -13.12 26.34
N GLN A 99 7.49 -12.99 27.67
CA GLN A 99 7.73 -14.10 28.58
C GLN A 99 6.49 -14.96 28.86
N LYS A 100 5.28 -14.39 28.83
CA LYS A 100 4.02 -15.15 28.93
C LYS A 100 3.73 -16.02 27.72
N VAL A 101 4.30 -15.69 26.56
CA VAL A 101 4.18 -16.50 25.33
C VAL A 101 5.07 -17.75 25.36
N HIS A 102 6.00 -17.87 26.34
CA HIS A 102 6.96 -18.98 26.42
C HIS A 102 6.74 -19.96 27.58
N LYS A 103 5.69 -19.79 28.38
CA LYS A 103 5.35 -20.75 29.43
C LYS A 103 3.85 -20.99 29.43
N GLU A 104 3.43 -22.11 28.83
CA GLU A 104 2.45 -23.06 29.33
C GLU A 104 2.08 -24.09 28.26
N PRO A 105 2.28 -25.38 28.49
CA PRO A 105 1.48 -26.44 27.91
C PRO A 105 0.42 -26.81 28.97
N VAL A 106 -0.81 -26.31 28.81
CA VAL A 106 -1.93 -26.72 29.64
C VAL A 106 -2.73 -27.77 28.89
N GLN A 107 -2.71 -28.98 29.46
CA GLN A 107 -3.75 -29.97 29.28
C GLN A 107 -5.06 -29.39 29.80
N VAL A 108 -6.08 -29.39 28.98
CA VAL A 108 -7.44 -29.15 29.44
C VAL A 108 -8.33 -30.30 29.00
N SER A 109 -8.75 -31.01 30.02
CA SER A 109 -9.82 -31.99 30.02
C SER A 109 -11.16 -31.34 29.69
N VAL A 110 -11.97 -32.11 28.94
CA VAL A 110 -13.36 -31.86 28.59
C VAL A 110 -14.25 -31.80 29.84
N LYS A 111 -15.11 -30.79 29.92
CA LYS A 111 -16.47 -30.89 30.52
C LYS A 111 -17.34 -29.72 30.01
N GLN A 112 -18.27 -30.05 29.17
CA GLN A 112 -19.76 -29.96 29.25
C GLN A 112 -20.40 -28.73 29.95
N THR A 113 -21.30 -28.10 29.25
CA THR A 113 -22.77 -27.87 29.44
C THR A 113 -23.08 -26.40 29.21
N ILE A 114 -24.10 -25.96 28.54
CA ILE A 114 -25.55 -26.11 28.56
C ILE A 114 -26.21 -25.37 27.38
N LYS A 115 -27.12 -26.04 26.72
CA LYS A 115 -28.48 -25.76 26.19
C LYS A 115 -28.97 -24.32 25.97
N ASN A 116 -29.53 -24.05 24.77
CA ASN A 116 -31.00 -23.85 24.58
C ASN A 116 -31.37 -23.97 23.09
N LYS A 117 -32.26 -24.76 22.87
CA LYS A 117 -33.53 -25.15 22.25
C LYS A 117 -34.24 -24.03 21.46
N ASN A 118 -34.65 -24.39 20.22
CA ASN A 118 -36.05 -24.54 19.75
C ASN A 118 -35.95 -25.02 18.30
N VAL A 119 -36.32 -26.22 17.94
CA VAL A 119 -37.61 -26.89 17.72
C VAL A 119 -38.45 -26.21 16.62
N PHE A 120 -38.55 -26.91 15.47
CA PHE A 120 -39.81 -27.37 14.86
C PHE A 120 -39.52 -28.23 13.62
N ASP A 121 -39.82 -29.48 13.70
CA ASP A 121 -40.53 -30.50 12.95
C ASP A 121 -40.35 -30.68 11.45
N GLU A 122 -39.97 -31.93 11.15
CA GLU A 122 -40.19 -32.70 9.92
C GLU A 122 -41.68 -33.15 9.79
N PRO A 123 -42.17 -33.80 8.68
CA PRO A 123 -41.65 -35.07 8.19
C PRO A 123 -41.85 -35.44 6.70
N ASP A 124 -41.07 -36.47 6.31
CA ASP A 124 -41.37 -37.62 5.42
C ASP A 124 -41.70 -37.52 3.92
N GLY A 125 -40.95 -38.34 3.14
CA GLY A 125 -41.43 -38.88 1.86
C GLY A 125 -40.33 -39.35 0.88
N GLN A 126 -39.88 -40.61 0.99
CA GLN A 126 -39.13 -41.38 -0.07
C GLN A 126 -40.11 -42.10 -1.01
N PRO A 127 -39.70 -42.86 -2.14
CA PRO A 127 -38.42 -42.96 -2.87
C PRO A 127 -38.53 -43.11 -4.42
N GLY A 128 -37.37 -42.93 -5.15
CA GLY A 128 -36.83 -43.68 -6.28
C GLY A 128 -37.43 -43.56 -7.70
N PRO A 129 -36.82 -44.16 -8.78
CA PRO A 129 -35.38 -44.22 -9.10
C PRO A 129 -35.00 -43.79 -10.53
N SER A 130 -33.65 -43.83 -10.83
CA SER A 130 -32.99 -44.04 -12.13
C SER A 130 -32.86 -42.88 -13.12
N ALA A 131 -31.60 -42.49 -13.40
CA ALA A 131 -30.91 -42.56 -14.69
C ALA A 131 -29.49 -41.96 -14.61
N LEU A 132 -28.58 -42.60 -15.32
CA LEU A 132 -27.13 -42.43 -15.38
C LEU A 132 -26.64 -41.13 -16.08
N PRO A 133 -25.32 -40.75 -16.05
CA PRO A 133 -24.79 -39.41 -15.93
C PRO A 133 -24.28 -38.76 -17.23
N PRO A 134 -23.93 -37.52 -17.25
CA PRO A 134 -22.80 -37.05 -18.06
C PRO A 134 -21.68 -36.45 -17.26
N LEU A 135 -20.50 -36.96 -17.55
CA LEU A 135 -19.19 -36.45 -17.27
C LEU A 135 -19.06 -34.92 -17.53
N LYS A 136 -18.56 -34.18 -16.54
CA LYS A 136 -17.72 -32.98 -16.63
C LYS A 136 -17.89 -32.09 -15.40
N LYS A 137 -17.30 -32.49 -14.28
CA LYS A 137 -17.00 -31.55 -13.16
C LYS A 137 -15.78 -32.04 -12.36
N MET A 138 -14.61 -32.07 -12.99
CA MET A 138 -13.36 -32.33 -12.28
C MET A 138 -12.33 -31.22 -12.45
N LYS A 139 -12.72 -29.97 -12.24
CA LYS A 139 -11.75 -28.86 -12.17
C LYS A 139 -12.06 -27.79 -11.12
N LYS A 140 -13.01 -28.02 -10.22
CA LYS A 140 -13.39 -27.03 -9.19
C LYS A 140 -12.98 -27.41 -7.77
N THR A 141 -12.49 -28.64 -7.55
CA THR A 141 -12.18 -29.15 -6.21
C THR A 141 -10.74 -28.86 -5.75
N GLN A 142 -9.82 -28.52 -6.66
CA GLN A 142 -8.45 -28.21 -6.26
C GLN A 142 -8.23 -26.74 -5.83
N ARG A 143 -9.12 -25.82 -6.21
CA ARG A 143 -8.97 -24.40 -5.82
C ARG A 143 -9.54 -24.05 -4.45
N ASN A 144 -10.44 -24.88 -3.91
CA ASN A 144 -11.04 -24.65 -2.59
C ASN A 144 -10.26 -25.27 -1.42
N ASN A 145 -9.26 -26.14 -1.68
CA ASN A 145 -8.43 -26.70 -0.60
C ASN A 145 -7.24 -25.82 -0.18
N GLU A 146 -6.83 -24.86 -0.98
CA GLU A 146 -5.76 -23.93 -0.59
C GLU A 146 -6.22 -22.85 0.38
N ASN A 147 -7.51 -22.55 0.46
CA ASN A 147 -8.07 -21.56 1.39
C ASN A 147 -8.51 -22.13 2.74
N ALA A 148 -8.43 -23.45 2.94
CA ALA A 148 -8.85 -24.13 4.18
C ALA A 148 -7.66 -24.55 5.08
N MET A 149 -6.44 -24.13 4.75
CA MET A 149 -5.29 -24.41 5.64
C MET A 149 -5.40 -23.62 6.93
N THR A 150 -5.49 -24.34 8.04
CA THR A 150 -5.49 -23.73 9.38
C THR A 150 -4.19 -22.94 9.63
N SER A 151 -4.26 -21.95 10.52
CA SER A 151 -3.08 -21.14 10.92
C SER A 151 -1.91 -22.00 11.43
N LEU A 152 -2.19 -23.16 11.99
CA LEU A 152 -1.21 -24.16 12.44
C LEU A 152 -0.51 -24.83 11.25
N GLN A 153 -1.21 -25.27 10.24
CA GLN A 153 -0.63 -25.88 9.02
C GLN A 153 0.25 -24.88 8.25
N ARG A 154 -0.14 -23.59 8.20
CA ARG A 154 0.72 -22.55 7.61
C ARG A 154 1.99 -22.31 8.44
N LYS A 155 1.90 -22.45 9.77
CA LYS A 155 3.05 -22.31 10.68
C LYS A 155 4.00 -23.49 10.52
N GLU A 156 3.46 -24.69 10.35
CA GLU A 156 4.22 -25.93 10.17
C GLU A 156 4.93 -25.97 8.80
N LEU A 157 4.27 -25.55 7.72
CA LEU A 157 4.91 -25.37 6.41
C LEU A 157 6.00 -24.29 6.41
N ARG A 158 5.84 -23.25 7.21
CA ARG A 158 6.91 -22.25 7.40
C ARG A 158 8.08 -22.86 8.19
N SER A 159 7.81 -23.65 9.24
CA SER A 159 8.83 -24.33 10.03
C SER A 159 9.62 -25.31 9.16
N GLN A 160 8.97 -26.15 8.36
CA GLN A 160 9.62 -27.08 7.44
C GLN A 160 10.47 -26.39 6.36
N ARG A 161 10.07 -25.17 5.90
CA ARG A 161 10.92 -24.38 5.02
C ARG A 161 12.17 -23.86 5.72
N PHE A 162 12.05 -23.45 6.99
CA PHE A 162 13.19 -23.03 7.80
C PHE A 162 14.13 -24.20 8.12
N GLU A 163 13.61 -25.39 8.43
CA GLU A 163 14.43 -26.60 8.65
C GLU A 163 15.18 -27.02 7.39
N ARG A 164 14.57 -26.89 6.21
CA ARG A 164 15.25 -27.19 4.94
C ARG A 164 16.36 -26.19 4.59
N GLU A 165 16.22 -24.90 5.00
CA GLU A 165 17.28 -23.89 4.87
C GLU A 165 18.39 -24.07 5.92
N LEU A 166 18.07 -24.55 7.12
CA LEU A 166 19.04 -24.86 8.17
C LEU A 166 19.80 -26.17 7.93
N SER A 167 19.26 -27.09 7.13
CA SER A 167 19.90 -28.35 6.78
C SER A 167 20.85 -28.26 5.58
N THR A 168 20.97 -27.11 4.94
CA THR A 168 22.08 -26.85 4.01
C THR A 168 23.38 -26.73 4.82
N PRO A 169 24.44 -27.48 4.47
CA PRO A 169 25.69 -27.41 5.20
C PRO A 169 26.19 -25.96 5.21
N PRO A 170 26.70 -25.47 6.36
CA PRO A 170 27.25 -24.13 6.44
C PRO A 170 28.35 -24.00 5.39
N PRO A 171 28.42 -22.87 4.67
CA PRO A 171 29.48 -22.66 3.71
C PRO A 171 30.84 -22.81 4.39
N ASP A 172 31.76 -23.48 3.70
CA ASP A 172 33.09 -23.80 4.19
C ASP A 172 33.73 -22.64 4.96
N LYS A 173 34.18 -22.91 6.19
CA LYS A 173 34.79 -21.93 7.09
C LYS A 173 36.14 -21.36 6.58
N ASN A 174 36.57 -21.73 5.38
CA ASN A 174 37.79 -21.25 4.74
C ASN A 174 37.57 -20.10 3.73
N SER A 175 36.34 -19.66 3.49
CA SER A 175 36.14 -18.37 2.85
C SER A 175 36.29 -17.29 3.93
N THR A 176 37.45 -16.64 3.94
CA THR A 176 37.70 -15.43 4.72
C THR A 176 36.50 -14.48 4.55
N PRO A 177 35.86 -14.02 5.66
CA PRO A 177 34.87 -12.97 5.56
C PRO A 177 35.62 -11.76 5.00
N VAL A 178 35.33 -11.41 3.75
CA VAL A 178 35.73 -10.12 3.22
C VAL A 178 35.00 -9.10 4.09
N HIS A 179 35.74 -8.48 5.01
CA HIS A 179 35.31 -7.31 5.76
C HIS A 179 35.09 -6.20 4.73
N THR A 180 33.97 -6.25 4.04
CA THR A 180 33.51 -5.12 3.22
C THR A 180 33.08 -4.04 4.20
N ASN A 181 33.79 -2.92 4.20
CA ASN A 181 33.35 -1.71 4.87
C ASN A 181 31.87 -1.48 4.52
N PRO A 182 31.00 -1.19 5.51
CA PRO A 182 29.57 -1.01 5.26
C PRO A 182 29.23 0.09 4.25
N ASN A 183 30.23 0.91 3.86
CA ASN A 183 30.11 1.98 2.89
C ASN A 183 30.59 1.63 1.47
N THR A 184 31.15 0.45 1.22
CA THR A 184 31.53 0.06 -0.15
C THR A 184 30.35 -0.64 -0.84
N PRO A 185 29.91 -0.15 -2.02
CA PRO A 185 28.82 -0.79 -2.76
C PRO A 185 29.22 -2.23 -3.14
N LEU A 186 28.33 -3.17 -2.85
CA LEU A 186 28.51 -4.57 -3.21
C LEU A 186 28.50 -4.69 -4.74
N VAL A 187 29.47 -5.40 -5.31
CA VAL A 187 29.49 -5.73 -6.74
C VAL A 187 29.00 -7.18 -6.91
N GLY A 188 27.89 -7.34 -7.63
CA GLY A 188 27.32 -8.66 -7.91
C GLY A 188 28.15 -9.44 -8.93
N THR A 189 28.13 -10.78 -8.82
CA THR A 189 28.82 -11.71 -9.73
C THR A 189 27.90 -12.75 -10.38
N CYS A 190 26.60 -12.72 -10.07
CA CYS A 190 25.60 -13.63 -10.61
C CYS A 190 25.44 -13.45 -12.13
N LYS A 191 25.47 -14.57 -12.88
CA LYS A 191 25.34 -14.58 -14.35
C LYS A 191 23.93 -14.99 -14.82
N GLU A 192 23.07 -15.43 -13.90
CA GLU A 192 21.70 -15.83 -14.23
C GLU A 192 20.86 -14.64 -14.66
N LEU A 193 20.06 -14.79 -15.71
CA LEU A 193 19.18 -13.73 -16.19
C LEU A 193 17.90 -13.67 -15.36
N GLU A 194 17.33 -14.80 -14.99
CA GLU A 194 16.10 -14.93 -14.22
C GLU A 194 16.44 -15.27 -12.76
N LYS A 195 15.80 -14.56 -11.84
CA LYS A 195 15.99 -14.80 -10.41
C LYS A 195 14.71 -14.47 -9.66
N ARG A 196 14.22 -15.42 -8.86
CA ARG A 196 13.06 -15.19 -8.01
C ARG A 196 13.36 -14.11 -6.96
N TYR A 197 12.39 -13.24 -6.74
CA TYR A 197 12.47 -12.25 -5.67
C TYR A 197 12.37 -12.93 -4.30
N LEU A 198 13.36 -12.70 -3.46
CA LEU A 198 13.36 -13.10 -2.05
C LEU A 198 13.67 -11.88 -1.19
N ARG A 199 12.85 -11.62 -0.18
CA ARG A 199 13.10 -10.52 0.76
C ARG A 199 14.39 -10.79 1.52
N LEU A 200 15.33 -9.87 1.45
CA LEU A 200 16.60 -9.97 2.17
C LEU A 200 16.35 -9.86 3.68
N THR A 201 16.81 -10.84 4.43
CA THR A 201 16.79 -10.87 5.90
C THR A 201 18.19 -10.82 6.48
N SER A 202 19.22 -10.96 5.66
CA SER A 202 20.64 -10.91 5.98
C SER A 202 21.39 -10.11 4.93
N GLN A 203 22.69 -9.91 5.14
CA GLN A 203 23.55 -9.24 4.17
C GLN A 203 23.54 -10.01 2.84
N PRO A 204 23.35 -9.32 1.69
CA PRO A 204 23.27 -9.98 0.40
C PRO A 204 24.60 -10.61 -0.01
N ASN A 205 24.53 -11.83 -0.55
CA ASN A 205 25.70 -12.53 -1.06
C ASN A 205 26.00 -12.04 -2.50
N PRO A 206 27.23 -11.57 -2.83
CA PRO A 206 27.62 -11.13 -4.17
C PRO A 206 27.31 -12.14 -5.28
N ALA A 207 27.45 -13.44 -4.99
CA ALA A 207 27.17 -14.52 -5.94
C ALA A 207 25.68 -14.62 -6.36
N THR A 208 24.78 -14.05 -5.56
CA THR A 208 23.33 -14.03 -5.85
C THR A 208 22.84 -12.71 -6.43
N VAL A 209 23.71 -11.71 -6.57
CA VAL A 209 23.38 -10.38 -7.09
C VAL A 209 23.91 -10.23 -8.52
N ARG A 210 23.04 -9.79 -9.44
CA ARG A 210 23.38 -9.63 -10.85
C ARG A 210 24.06 -8.29 -11.11
N PRO A 211 25.26 -8.27 -11.74
CA PRO A 211 25.93 -7.02 -12.12
C PRO A 211 25.19 -6.30 -13.25
N LEU A 212 25.45 -4.99 -13.42
CA LEU A 212 24.78 -4.14 -14.40
C LEU A 212 24.73 -4.71 -15.84
N PRO A 213 25.78 -5.31 -16.41
CA PRO A 213 25.71 -5.91 -17.74
C PRO A 213 24.69 -7.04 -17.86
N ILE A 214 24.55 -7.86 -16.81
CA ILE A 214 23.54 -8.94 -16.74
C ILE A 214 22.14 -8.34 -16.57
N LEU A 215 21.97 -7.33 -15.71
CA LEU A 215 20.69 -6.65 -15.53
C LEU A 215 20.16 -6.01 -16.82
N LYS A 216 21.06 -5.47 -17.68
CA LYS A 216 20.68 -4.97 -19.01
C LYS A 216 20.10 -6.07 -19.91
N LYS A 217 20.73 -7.25 -19.91
CA LYS A 217 20.23 -8.42 -20.66
C LYS A 217 18.91 -8.94 -20.06
N THR A 218 18.80 -8.94 -18.72
CA THR A 218 17.57 -9.32 -18.03
C THR A 218 16.42 -8.40 -18.40
N LEU A 219 16.62 -7.09 -18.47
CA LEU A 219 15.55 -6.16 -18.86
C LEU A 219 15.04 -6.47 -20.27
N GLN A 220 15.94 -6.72 -21.24
CA GLN A 220 15.55 -7.12 -22.59
C GLN A 220 14.72 -8.39 -22.56
N LEU A 221 15.20 -9.43 -21.85
CA LEU A 221 14.48 -10.69 -21.71
C LEU A 221 13.07 -10.50 -21.12
N LEU A 222 12.92 -9.67 -20.09
CA LEU A 222 11.61 -9.43 -19.46
C LEU A 222 10.63 -8.72 -20.39
N ILE A 223 11.09 -7.80 -21.22
CA ILE A 223 10.25 -7.13 -22.20
C ILE A 223 9.91 -8.06 -23.36
N ASP A 224 10.82 -8.90 -23.82
CA ASP A 224 10.50 -9.95 -24.80
C ASP A 224 9.47 -10.95 -24.24
N LYS A 225 9.60 -11.34 -22.97
CA LYS A 225 8.62 -12.17 -22.25
C LYS A 225 7.25 -11.49 -22.10
N TYR A 226 7.25 -10.17 -21.85
CA TYR A 226 6.02 -9.39 -21.80
C TYR A 226 5.28 -9.46 -23.16
N PHE A 227 5.97 -9.27 -24.28
CA PHE A 227 5.37 -9.42 -25.61
C PHE A 227 4.94 -10.85 -25.95
N GLN A 228 5.52 -11.85 -25.30
CA GLN A 228 5.10 -13.25 -25.36
C GLN A 228 3.94 -13.57 -24.39
N ASN A 229 3.27 -12.58 -23.82
CA ASN A 229 2.16 -12.71 -22.87
C ASN A 229 2.51 -13.49 -21.60
N ALA A 230 3.72 -13.29 -21.06
CA ALA A 230 4.08 -13.83 -19.75
C ALA A 230 3.11 -13.32 -18.66
N THR A 231 2.89 -14.14 -17.63
CA THR A 231 1.97 -13.78 -16.54
C THR A 231 2.47 -12.59 -15.73
N TYR A 232 1.56 -11.73 -15.25
CA TYR A 232 1.91 -10.58 -14.42
C TYR A 232 2.72 -10.99 -13.18
N ASN A 233 2.32 -12.06 -12.50
CA ASN A 233 3.01 -12.52 -11.29
C ASN A 233 4.49 -12.82 -11.57
N TYR A 234 4.79 -13.45 -12.71
CA TYR A 234 6.17 -13.69 -13.14
C TYR A 234 6.92 -12.38 -13.40
N LEU A 235 6.35 -11.48 -14.20
CA LEU A 235 6.98 -10.20 -14.53
C LEU A 235 7.23 -9.36 -13.27
N CYS A 236 6.24 -9.25 -12.40
CA CYS A 236 6.32 -8.52 -11.15
C CYS A 236 7.43 -9.06 -10.23
N ASP A 237 7.53 -10.40 -10.09
CA ASP A 237 8.57 -11.06 -9.30
C ASP A 237 9.97 -10.77 -9.86
N GLN A 238 10.15 -10.88 -11.17
CA GLN A 238 11.41 -10.61 -11.84
C GLN A 238 11.83 -9.13 -11.77
N PHE A 239 10.90 -8.20 -11.96
CA PHE A 239 11.17 -6.77 -11.80
C PHE A 239 11.49 -6.40 -10.34
N LYS A 240 10.82 -7.00 -9.36
CA LYS A 240 11.14 -6.84 -7.93
C LYS A 240 12.56 -7.30 -7.64
N SER A 241 12.95 -8.47 -8.17
CA SER A 241 14.29 -9.01 -8.04
C SER A 241 15.35 -8.11 -8.69
N MET A 242 15.05 -7.55 -9.87
CA MET A 242 15.94 -6.62 -10.57
C MET A 242 16.13 -5.30 -9.80
N ARG A 243 15.02 -4.72 -9.28
CA ARG A 243 15.08 -3.50 -8.45
C ARG A 243 15.89 -3.74 -7.16
N GLN A 244 15.77 -4.92 -6.56
CA GLN A 244 16.56 -5.31 -5.39
C GLN A 244 18.06 -5.34 -5.73
N ASP A 245 18.45 -5.98 -6.84
CA ASP A 245 19.84 -6.05 -7.26
C ASP A 245 20.45 -4.65 -7.56
N LEU A 246 19.66 -3.75 -8.15
CA LEU A 246 20.09 -2.35 -8.39
C LEU A 246 20.27 -1.59 -7.07
N THR A 247 19.35 -1.78 -6.11
CA THR A 247 19.38 -1.11 -4.81
C THR A 247 20.56 -1.55 -3.98
N VAL A 248 20.84 -2.87 -3.93
CA VAL A 248 21.94 -3.45 -3.16
C VAL A 248 23.30 -2.98 -3.66
N GLN A 249 23.42 -2.78 -4.97
CA GLN A 249 24.66 -2.28 -5.61
C GLN A 249 24.73 -0.76 -5.65
N HIS A 250 23.73 -0.04 -5.10
CA HIS A 250 23.62 1.42 -5.16
C HIS A 250 23.71 2.00 -6.59
N ILE A 251 23.22 1.24 -7.60
CA ILE A 251 23.23 1.67 -8.99
C ILE A 251 22.09 2.64 -9.23
N LYS A 252 22.43 3.92 -9.38
CA LYS A 252 21.46 5.01 -9.63
C LYS A 252 21.89 5.74 -10.91
N ASN A 253 21.30 5.34 -12.03
CA ASN A 253 21.61 5.89 -13.35
C ASN A 253 20.37 5.81 -14.28
N ALA A 254 20.50 6.27 -15.51
CA ALA A 254 19.42 6.24 -16.50
C ALA A 254 18.84 4.84 -16.76
N PHE A 255 19.65 3.78 -16.62
CA PHE A 255 19.16 2.41 -16.72
C PHE A 255 18.24 2.05 -15.55
N THR A 256 18.61 2.45 -14.33
CA THR A 256 17.75 2.27 -13.15
C THR A 256 16.40 2.95 -13.34
N VAL A 257 16.39 4.19 -13.84
CA VAL A 257 15.15 4.90 -14.18
C VAL A 257 14.31 4.07 -15.14
N LYS A 258 14.87 3.60 -16.25
CA LYS A 258 14.16 2.75 -17.23
C LYS A 258 13.51 1.52 -16.58
N VAL A 259 14.23 0.81 -15.70
CA VAL A 259 13.70 -0.38 -15.02
C VAL A 259 12.45 -0.04 -14.19
N TYR A 260 12.50 1.07 -13.44
CA TYR A 260 11.36 1.52 -12.66
C TYR A 260 10.20 2.01 -13.53
N GLU A 261 10.48 2.69 -14.63
CA GLU A 261 9.48 3.17 -15.60
C GLU A 261 8.74 2.00 -16.26
N PHE A 262 9.45 0.98 -16.73
CA PHE A 262 8.84 -0.23 -17.28
C PHE A 262 7.96 -0.94 -16.25
N HIS A 263 8.48 -1.16 -15.04
CA HIS A 263 7.69 -1.82 -14.00
C HIS A 263 6.47 -1.00 -13.59
N CYS A 264 6.60 0.32 -13.53
CA CYS A 264 5.51 1.25 -13.28
C CYS A 264 4.38 1.09 -14.31
N LYS A 265 4.70 1.10 -15.61
CA LYS A 265 3.72 0.92 -16.69
C LYS A 265 3.06 -0.46 -16.68
N ILE A 266 3.84 -1.51 -16.46
CA ILE A 266 3.31 -2.88 -16.32
C ILE A 266 2.37 -2.97 -15.12
N ALA A 267 2.73 -2.39 -13.96
CA ALA A 267 1.87 -2.36 -12.78
C ALA A 267 0.56 -1.60 -13.04
N ILE A 268 0.60 -0.47 -13.78
CA ILE A 268 -0.60 0.27 -14.19
C ILE A 268 -1.51 -0.60 -15.07
N GLN A 269 -0.95 -1.29 -16.06
CA GLN A 269 -1.73 -2.13 -16.97
C GLN A 269 -2.49 -3.24 -16.24
N PHE A 270 -1.86 -3.84 -15.24
CA PHE A 270 -2.46 -4.92 -14.45
C PHE A 270 -3.15 -4.43 -13.16
N GLN A 271 -3.34 -3.11 -13.02
CA GLN A 271 -4.03 -2.49 -11.88
C GLN A 271 -3.41 -2.79 -10.51
N ASP A 272 -2.12 -3.11 -10.45
CA ASP A 272 -1.37 -3.24 -9.19
C ASP A 272 -0.93 -1.86 -8.69
N LEU A 273 -1.85 -1.18 -8.00
CA LEU A 273 -1.60 0.16 -7.45
C LEU A 273 -0.54 0.15 -6.34
N GLY A 274 -0.33 -0.98 -5.68
CA GLY A 274 0.70 -1.14 -4.65
C GLY A 274 2.11 -1.08 -5.23
N GLU A 275 2.39 -1.90 -6.27
CA GLU A 275 3.68 -1.89 -6.96
C GLU A 275 3.89 -0.59 -7.76
N PHE A 276 2.82 -0.07 -8.38
CA PHE A 276 2.85 1.25 -9.02
C PHE A 276 3.32 2.32 -8.03
N ASN A 277 2.72 2.39 -6.83
CA ASN A 277 3.10 3.39 -5.81
C ASN A 277 4.55 3.22 -5.34
N GLN A 278 5.04 2.00 -5.19
CA GLN A 278 6.44 1.74 -4.87
C GLN A 278 7.37 2.23 -5.98
N CYS A 279 7.07 1.93 -7.24
CA CYS A 279 7.88 2.34 -8.38
C CYS A 279 7.92 3.86 -8.52
N GLN A 280 6.76 4.53 -8.52
CA GLN A 280 6.69 5.98 -8.67
C GLN A 280 7.37 6.74 -7.51
N SER A 281 7.34 6.20 -6.29
CA SER A 281 8.01 6.84 -5.15
C SER A 281 9.52 6.83 -5.29
N GLN A 282 10.09 5.76 -5.84
CA GLN A 282 11.51 5.68 -6.15
C GLN A 282 11.87 6.52 -7.39
N LEU A 283 11.01 6.57 -8.41
CA LEU A 283 11.21 7.42 -9.58
C LEU A 283 11.29 8.89 -9.20
N LYS A 284 10.45 9.39 -8.28
CA LYS A 284 10.55 10.78 -7.79
C LYS A 284 11.96 11.10 -7.30
N LEU A 285 12.56 10.20 -6.50
CA LEU A 285 13.90 10.39 -5.96
C LEU A 285 14.98 10.31 -7.05
N LEU A 286 14.85 9.37 -7.98
CA LEU A 286 15.78 9.19 -9.09
C LEU A 286 15.77 10.38 -10.04
N TYR A 287 14.60 10.91 -10.38
CA TYR A 287 14.47 12.10 -11.24
C TYR A 287 15.14 13.33 -10.64
N VAL A 288 14.99 13.55 -9.34
CA VAL A 288 15.65 14.66 -8.63
C VAL A 288 17.18 14.44 -8.64
N GLN A 289 17.66 13.22 -8.35
CA GLN A 289 19.10 12.93 -8.27
C GLN A 289 19.81 13.00 -9.62
N LEU A 290 19.12 12.62 -10.70
CA LEU A 290 19.73 12.52 -12.04
C LEU A 290 19.39 13.73 -12.93
N GLY A 291 18.50 14.62 -12.48
CA GLY A 291 18.08 15.76 -13.29
C GLY A 291 17.34 15.36 -14.59
N THR A 292 16.63 14.23 -14.58
CA THR A 292 15.93 13.68 -15.77
C THR A 292 14.44 13.52 -15.50
N PRO A 293 13.71 14.62 -15.23
CA PRO A 293 12.27 14.54 -14.92
C PRO A 293 11.47 14.07 -16.14
N SER A 294 10.40 13.29 -15.88
CA SER A 294 9.44 12.88 -16.90
C SER A 294 8.04 13.38 -16.53
N ALA A 295 7.48 14.27 -17.35
CA ALA A 295 6.15 14.84 -17.13
C ALA A 295 5.07 13.74 -17.21
N GLU A 296 5.23 12.75 -18.09
CA GLU A 296 4.35 11.58 -18.19
C GLU A 296 4.21 10.87 -16.82
N PHE A 297 5.31 10.53 -16.16
CA PHE A 297 5.28 9.82 -14.87
C PHE A 297 4.83 10.71 -13.71
N TYR A 298 5.07 12.01 -13.77
CA TYR A 298 4.48 12.94 -12.82
C TYR A 298 2.96 13.05 -13.00
N SER A 299 2.44 12.99 -14.23
CA SER A 299 0.99 12.96 -14.47
C SER A 299 0.33 11.72 -13.81
N TYR A 300 0.96 10.54 -13.94
CA TYR A 300 0.50 9.31 -13.27
C TYR A 300 0.49 9.47 -11.74
N ARG A 301 1.45 10.18 -11.19
CA ARG A 301 1.51 10.49 -9.76
C ARG A 301 0.36 11.40 -9.33
N VAL A 302 0.04 12.42 -10.12
CA VAL A 302 -1.11 13.31 -9.85
C VAL A 302 -2.41 12.51 -9.88
N LEU A 303 -2.60 11.63 -10.87
CA LEU A 303 -3.78 10.74 -10.91
C LEU A 303 -3.86 9.84 -9.67
N TYR A 304 -2.75 9.29 -9.21
CA TYR A 304 -2.72 8.51 -7.97
C TYR A 304 -3.12 9.34 -6.75
N TYR A 305 -2.71 10.59 -6.66
CA TYR A 305 -3.13 11.50 -5.59
C TYR A 305 -4.62 11.82 -5.66
N ILE A 306 -5.21 11.99 -6.85
CA ILE A 306 -6.66 12.13 -7.03
C ILE A 306 -7.37 10.87 -6.52
N LEU A 307 -6.88 9.69 -6.90
CA LEU A 307 -7.46 8.42 -6.51
C LEU A 307 -7.47 8.22 -5.00
N THR A 308 -6.38 8.59 -4.32
CA THR A 308 -6.19 8.45 -2.87
C THR A 308 -6.69 9.64 -2.05
N ASN A 309 -7.24 10.69 -2.68
CA ASN A 309 -7.64 11.96 -2.05
C ASN A 309 -6.50 12.73 -1.37
N ASN A 310 -5.27 12.54 -1.82
CA ASN A 310 -4.10 13.25 -1.29
C ASN A 310 -3.87 14.56 -2.06
N PHE A 311 -4.85 15.45 -2.05
CA PHE A 311 -4.83 16.68 -2.85
C PHE A 311 -3.70 17.63 -2.44
N ASN A 312 -3.37 17.70 -1.15
CA ASN A 312 -2.28 18.54 -0.64
C ASN A 312 -0.94 18.14 -1.26
N GLU A 313 -0.65 16.84 -1.33
CA GLU A 313 0.55 16.30 -1.96
C GLU A 313 0.61 16.61 -3.47
N ALA A 314 -0.56 16.62 -4.13
CA ALA A 314 -0.65 16.97 -5.55
C ALA A 314 -0.33 18.45 -5.79
N PHE A 315 -0.82 19.36 -4.94
CA PHE A 315 -0.52 20.79 -5.04
C PHE A 315 0.92 21.11 -4.62
N GLU A 316 1.45 20.44 -3.62
CA GLU A 316 2.87 20.55 -3.23
C GLU A 316 3.78 20.08 -4.39
N LEU A 317 3.43 18.97 -5.05
CA LEU A 317 4.14 18.53 -6.24
C LEU A 317 4.10 19.59 -7.36
N LYS A 318 2.95 20.23 -7.60
CA LYS A 318 2.83 21.31 -8.59
C LYS A 318 3.81 22.44 -8.31
N SER A 319 3.88 22.90 -7.04
CA SER A 319 4.84 23.94 -6.62
C SER A 319 6.28 23.49 -6.88
N GLN A 320 6.65 22.29 -6.45
CA GLN A 320 8.00 21.75 -6.65
C GLN A 320 8.40 21.67 -8.15
N LEU A 321 7.46 21.31 -9.03
CA LEU A 321 7.72 21.24 -10.46
C LEU A 321 7.85 22.61 -11.12
N LEU A 322 7.08 23.60 -10.68
CA LEU A 322 7.18 25.00 -11.12
C LEU A 322 8.50 25.62 -10.65
N ASP A 323 8.89 25.40 -9.40
CA ASP A 323 10.17 25.88 -8.84
C ASP A 323 11.36 25.26 -9.58
N ALA A 324 11.24 24.01 -10.05
CA ALA A 324 12.23 23.34 -10.88
C ALA A 324 12.18 23.76 -12.37
N ASN A 325 11.34 24.72 -12.73
CA ASN A 325 11.12 25.18 -14.11
C ASN A 325 10.77 24.06 -15.10
N LEU A 326 10.09 23.01 -14.64
CA LEU A 326 9.66 21.93 -15.49
C LEU A 326 8.51 22.44 -16.40
N LYS A 327 8.73 22.35 -17.71
CA LYS A 327 7.67 22.64 -18.68
C LYS A 327 6.61 21.55 -18.63
N PHE A 328 5.37 21.94 -18.40
CA PHE A 328 4.24 21.01 -18.41
C PHE A 328 3.93 20.59 -19.85
N ASP A 329 3.78 19.31 -20.05
CA ASP A 329 3.30 18.72 -21.29
C ASP A 329 1.78 18.46 -21.21
N GLU A 330 1.22 17.95 -22.30
CA GLU A 330 -0.23 17.67 -22.37
C GLU A 330 -0.69 16.68 -21.29
N TYR A 331 0.14 15.68 -20.90
CA TYR A 331 -0.21 14.72 -19.85
C TYR A 331 -0.34 15.39 -18.48
N LEU A 332 0.65 16.20 -18.13
CA LEU A 332 0.70 16.84 -16.83
C LEU A 332 -0.36 17.92 -16.69
N ASP A 333 -0.58 18.74 -17.76
CA ASP A 333 -1.66 19.73 -17.80
C ASP A 333 -3.02 19.07 -17.64
N THR A 334 -3.26 17.96 -18.35
CA THR A 334 -4.52 17.21 -18.28
C THR A 334 -4.73 16.63 -16.88
N ALA A 335 -3.69 16.08 -16.26
CA ALA A 335 -3.78 15.55 -14.91
C ALA A 335 -4.14 16.63 -13.87
N TYR A 336 -3.55 17.82 -13.98
CA TYR A 336 -3.89 18.94 -13.08
C TYR A 336 -5.27 19.55 -13.34
N LYS A 337 -5.77 19.58 -14.60
CA LYS A 337 -7.15 19.93 -14.88
C LYS A 337 -8.13 18.96 -14.25
N LEU A 338 -7.87 17.64 -14.37
CA LEU A 338 -8.68 16.61 -13.71
C LEU A 338 -8.65 16.74 -12.18
N LEU A 339 -7.50 17.09 -11.58
CA LEU A 339 -7.40 17.41 -10.16
C LEU A 339 -8.28 18.59 -9.79
N GLU A 340 -8.19 19.68 -10.52
CA GLU A 340 -8.97 20.91 -10.30
C GLU A 340 -10.47 20.60 -10.34
N PHE A 341 -10.94 19.93 -11.39
CA PHE A 341 -12.36 19.57 -11.54
C PHE A 341 -12.83 18.58 -10.46
N THR A 342 -11.94 17.69 -9.98
CA THR A 342 -12.28 16.81 -8.87
C THR A 342 -12.43 17.57 -7.55
N VAL A 343 -11.56 18.55 -7.28
CA VAL A 343 -11.59 19.36 -6.06
C VAL A 343 -12.77 20.33 -6.05
N THR A 344 -13.05 20.95 -7.21
CA THR A 344 -14.19 21.89 -7.38
C THR A 344 -15.53 21.19 -7.57
N ASN A 345 -15.53 19.85 -7.73
CA ASN A 345 -16.70 19.04 -8.07
C ASN A 345 -17.36 19.46 -9.41
N ASP A 346 -16.55 19.95 -10.36
CA ASP A 346 -17.02 20.22 -11.71
C ASP A 346 -17.02 18.93 -12.54
N TYR A 347 -18.04 18.13 -12.32
CA TYR A 347 -18.19 16.83 -12.98
C TYR A 347 -18.37 16.92 -14.49
N SER A 348 -19.00 18.00 -14.98
CA SER A 348 -19.22 18.23 -16.41
C SER A 348 -17.91 18.37 -17.17
N GLN A 349 -17.02 19.24 -16.67
CA GLN A 349 -15.69 19.42 -17.27
C GLN A 349 -14.81 18.18 -17.10
N PHE A 350 -14.91 17.51 -15.94
CA PHE A 350 -14.19 16.25 -15.72
C PHE A 350 -14.54 15.21 -16.80
N PHE A 351 -15.82 14.93 -17.01
CA PHE A 351 -16.26 13.95 -18.02
C PHE A 351 -16.03 14.42 -19.45
N GLY A 352 -16.05 15.73 -19.70
CA GLY A 352 -15.66 16.31 -20.99
C GLY A 352 -14.21 15.94 -21.36
N ILE A 353 -13.27 16.09 -20.43
CA ILE A 353 -11.87 15.66 -20.66
C ILE A 353 -11.79 14.14 -20.84
N VAL A 354 -12.47 13.35 -20.00
CA VAL A 354 -12.48 11.88 -20.12
C VAL A 354 -12.91 11.46 -21.53
N LYS A 355 -13.98 12.05 -22.06
CA LYS A 355 -14.48 11.78 -23.40
C LYS A 355 -13.44 12.09 -24.49
N LEU A 356 -12.83 13.27 -24.42
CA LEU A 356 -11.76 13.68 -25.36
C LEU A 356 -10.58 12.71 -25.33
N LEU A 357 -10.16 12.24 -24.15
CA LEU A 357 -9.07 11.28 -24.04
C LEU A 357 -9.42 9.91 -24.60
N GLN A 358 -10.67 9.48 -24.41
CA GLN A 358 -11.17 8.22 -24.99
C GLN A 358 -11.22 8.30 -26.51
N GLU A 359 -11.68 9.42 -27.08
CA GLU A 359 -11.70 9.66 -28.52
C GLU A 359 -10.27 9.64 -29.10
N LYS A 360 -9.33 10.38 -28.52
CA LYS A 360 -7.91 10.37 -28.91
C LYS A 360 -7.32 8.97 -28.88
N HIS A 361 -7.58 8.23 -27.80
CA HIS A 361 -7.11 6.86 -27.67
C HIS A 361 -7.65 5.94 -28.77
N GLN A 362 -8.93 6.07 -29.13
CA GLN A 362 -9.56 5.31 -30.20
C GLN A 362 -8.99 5.66 -31.59
N GLU A 363 -8.67 6.93 -31.82
CA GLU A 363 -8.01 7.37 -33.06
C GLU A 363 -6.59 6.80 -33.16
N GLU A 364 -5.80 6.87 -32.08
CA GLU A 364 -4.46 6.31 -32.04
C GLU A 364 -4.45 4.78 -32.22
N LEU A 365 -5.47 4.07 -31.68
CA LEU A 365 -5.60 2.62 -31.86
C LEU A 365 -5.75 2.23 -33.33
N LYS A 366 -6.41 3.04 -34.16
CA LYS A 366 -6.58 2.76 -35.60
C LYS A 366 -5.25 2.79 -36.35
N THR A 367 -4.28 3.57 -35.87
CA THR A 367 -2.98 3.79 -36.51
C THR A 367 -1.86 2.97 -35.85
N LEU A 368 -2.13 2.34 -34.70
CA LEU A 368 -1.13 1.60 -33.94
C LEU A 368 -0.74 0.30 -34.67
N GLN A 369 0.53 0.21 -35.03
CA GLN A 369 1.11 -1.03 -35.56
C GLN A 369 1.85 -1.77 -34.43
N PRO A 370 1.45 -3.01 -34.10
CA PRO A 370 2.13 -3.78 -33.08
C PRO A 370 3.53 -4.19 -33.53
N VAL A 371 4.50 -4.00 -32.67
CA VAL A 371 5.89 -4.41 -32.88
C VAL A 371 6.16 -5.68 -32.05
N SER A 372 6.70 -6.71 -32.69
CA SER A 372 6.95 -8.00 -32.05
C SER A 372 8.25 -8.04 -31.23
N HIS A 373 9.18 -7.15 -31.50
CA HIS A 373 10.46 -7.07 -30.81
C HIS A 373 10.93 -5.63 -30.72
N VAL A 374 11.40 -5.22 -29.56
CA VAL A 374 11.87 -3.86 -29.30
C VAL A 374 13.21 -3.95 -28.56
N ASN A 375 14.22 -3.26 -29.04
CA ASN A 375 15.49 -3.14 -28.31
C ASN A 375 15.32 -2.10 -27.18
N VAL A 376 15.19 -2.61 -25.94
CA VAL A 376 14.88 -1.81 -24.75
C VAL A 376 15.93 -0.73 -24.46
N LEU A 377 17.21 -0.98 -24.82
CA LEU A 377 18.29 -0.07 -24.48
C LEU A 377 18.42 1.10 -25.46
N THR A 378 18.14 0.87 -26.74
CA THR A 378 18.36 1.83 -27.82
C THR A 378 17.10 2.49 -28.35
N ASP A 379 15.97 1.79 -28.32
CA ASP A 379 14.72 2.31 -28.83
C ASP A 379 14.05 3.27 -27.85
N LYS A 380 13.78 4.49 -28.30
CA LYS A 380 13.06 5.51 -27.52
C LYS A 380 11.58 5.16 -27.31
N ASN A 381 10.98 4.39 -28.23
CA ASN A 381 9.59 3.97 -28.15
C ASN A 381 9.37 2.69 -27.33
N ALA A 382 10.44 2.04 -26.86
CA ALA A 382 10.34 0.81 -26.08
C ALA A 382 9.35 0.93 -24.89
N LEU A 383 9.34 2.07 -24.21
CA LEU A 383 8.44 2.36 -23.09
C LEU A 383 6.96 2.44 -23.46
N LYS A 384 6.60 2.52 -24.75
CA LYS A 384 5.19 2.48 -25.16
C LYS A 384 4.56 1.10 -25.00
N LEU A 385 5.35 0.02 -24.95
CA LEU A 385 4.88 -1.36 -24.77
C LEU A 385 3.75 -1.74 -25.73
N ASN A 386 3.81 -1.29 -26.98
CA ASN A 386 2.77 -1.46 -28.00
C ASN A 386 1.40 -0.87 -27.66
N HIS A 387 1.38 0.16 -26.83
CA HIS A 387 0.17 0.88 -26.47
C HIS A 387 0.17 2.30 -27.02
N THR A 388 -1.01 2.89 -27.10
CA THR A 388 -1.20 4.30 -27.45
C THR A 388 -0.55 5.20 -26.38
N ALA A 389 -0.34 6.45 -26.73
CA ALA A 389 0.22 7.44 -25.82
C ALA A 389 -0.60 7.58 -24.52
N TRP A 390 -1.94 7.56 -24.64
CA TRP A 390 -2.87 7.75 -23.52
C TRP A 390 -3.29 6.47 -22.78
N PHE A 391 -2.85 5.29 -23.22
CA PHE A 391 -3.30 4.01 -22.67
C PHE A 391 -3.10 3.92 -21.14
N PHE A 392 -1.87 4.14 -20.66
CA PHE A 392 -1.56 4.00 -19.23
C PHE A 392 -2.25 5.08 -18.39
N PHE A 393 -2.39 6.28 -18.94
CA PHE A 393 -3.12 7.36 -18.29
C PHE A 393 -4.60 6.98 -18.09
N LEU A 394 -5.26 6.44 -19.13
CA LEU A 394 -6.63 5.96 -19.05
C LEU A 394 -6.81 4.76 -18.13
N GLN A 395 -5.81 3.86 -18.07
CA GLN A 395 -5.86 2.73 -17.11
C GLN A 395 -5.88 3.23 -15.65
N LEU A 396 -5.10 4.25 -15.30
CA LEU A 396 -5.13 4.87 -13.98
C LEU A 396 -6.39 5.71 -13.75
N LEU A 397 -6.96 6.27 -14.80
CA LEU A 397 -8.16 7.10 -14.71
C LEU A 397 -9.42 6.26 -14.47
N ARG A 398 -9.47 5.00 -14.89
CA ARG A 398 -10.64 4.11 -14.71
C ARG A 398 -11.21 4.08 -13.28
N PRO A 399 -10.43 3.77 -12.22
CA PRO A 399 -10.95 3.78 -10.86
C PRO A 399 -11.35 5.18 -10.38
N ILE A 400 -10.71 6.24 -10.91
CA ILE A 400 -11.09 7.62 -10.61
C ILE A 400 -12.46 7.94 -11.23
N ILE A 401 -12.69 7.55 -12.48
CA ILE A 401 -13.99 7.71 -13.16
C ILE A 401 -15.10 7.06 -12.35
N SER A 402 -14.91 5.81 -11.90
CA SER A 402 -15.89 5.09 -11.08
C SER A 402 -16.24 5.86 -9.80
N LYS A 403 -15.22 6.37 -9.13
CA LYS A 403 -15.37 7.16 -7.91
C LYS A 403 -16.10 8.51 -8.18
N VAL A 404 -15.74 9.20 -9.25
CA VAL A 404 -16.38 10.46 -9.64
C VAL A 404 -17.83 10.22 -10.04
N ARG A 405 -18.15 9.14 -10.79
CA ARG A 405 -19.53 8.75 -11.13
C ARG A 405 -20.40 8.59 -9.87
N ILE A 406 -19.91 7.92 -8.85
CA ILE A 406 -20.63 7.77 -7.58
C ILE A 406 -20.84 9.12 -6.89
N ASN A 407 -19.83 9.99 -6.85
CA ASN A 407 -19.96 11.32 -6.26
C ASN A 407 -20.98 12.18 -7.05
N THR A 408 -20.97 12.09 -8.37
CA THR A 408 -21.94 12.76 -9.25
C THR A 408 -23.36 12.27 -8.97
N LEU A 409 -23.58 10.95 -8.84
CA LEU A 409 -24.88 10.37 -8.47
C LEU A 409 -25.36 10.86 -7.10
N VAL A 410 -24.47 10.96 -6.11
CA VAL A 410 -24.80 11.54 -4.81
C VAL A 410 -25.28 12.99 -4.95
N THR A 411 -24.61 13.78 -5.80
CA THR A 411 -25.00 15.17 -6.06
C THR A 411 -26.34 15.23 -6.77
N ILE A 412 -26.55 14.43 -7.83
CA ILE A 412 -27.81 14.32 -8.56
C ILE A 412 -28.94 13.93 -7.59
N SER A 413 -28.77 12.90 -6.75
CA SER A 413 -29.79 12.44 -5.82
C SER A 413 -30.21 13.49 -4.78
N LYS A 414 -29.34 14.48 -4.51
CA LYS A 414 -29.63 15.58 -3.60
C LYS A 414 -30.26 16.78 -4.29
N SER A 415 -29.97 16.96 -5.58
CA SER A 415 -30.38 18.15 -6.35
C SER A 415 -31.73 17.98 -7.05
N TYR A 416 -32.06 16.76 -7.46
CA TYR A 416 -33.25 16.47 -8.26
C TYR A 416 -34.21 15.54 -7.51
N ARG A 417 -35.52 15.63 -7.84
CA ARG A 417 -36.53 14.67 -7.39
C ARG A 417 -36.61 13.47 -8.34
N LYS A 418 -36.74 13.76 -9.62
CA LYS A 418 -36.71 12.79 -10.73
C LYS A 418 -35.86 13.34 -11.84
N LEU A 419 -35.13 12.49 -12.55
CA LEU A 419 -34.29 12.91 -13.69
C LEU A 419 -34.38 11.85 -14.78
N ALA A 420 -34.47 12.30 -16.04
CA ALA A 420 -34.49 11.36 -17.15
C ALA A 420 -33.19 10.56 -17.23
N VAL A 421 -33.30 9.26 -17.48
CA VAL A 421 -32.13 8.34 -17.56
C VAL A 421 -31.20 8.79 -18.69
N ALA A 422 -31.71 9.33 -19.80
CA ALA A 422 -30.87 9.89 -20.86
C ALA A 422 -29.99 11.07 -20.40
N VAL A 423 -30.50 11.92 -19.48
CA VAL A 423 -29.70 13.00 -18.89
C VAL A 423 -28.64 12.43 -17.91
N VAL A 424 -29.01 11.43 -17.12
CA VAL A 424 -28.04 10.72 -16.24
C VAL A 424 -26.92 10.11 -17.07
N GLN A 425 -27.25 9.50 -18.20
CA GLN A 425 -26.30 8.95 -19.16
C GLN A 425 -25.27 9.98 -19.62
N GLN A 426 -25.76 11.15 -20.05
CA GLN A 426 -24.89 12.25 -20.50
C GLN A 426 -24.00 12.80 -19.39
N LEU A 427 -24.60 13.06 -18.20
CA LEU A 427 -23.88 13.60 -17.05
C LEU A 427 -22.77 12.66 -16.51
N LEU A 428 -22.93 11.36 -16.65
CA LEU A 428 -21.98 10.35 -16.18
C LEU A 428 -21.05 9.84 -17.27
N ASN A 429 -21.20 10.31 -18.50
CA ASN A 429 -20.45 9.86 -19.68
C ASN A 429 -20.47 8.31 -19.81
N PHE A 430 -21.67 7.76 -19.92
CA PHE A 430 -21.89 6.35 -20.23
C PHE A 430 -22.38 6.19 -21.67
N SER A 431 -22.08 5.07 -22.29
CA SER A 431 -22.87 4.55 -23.41
C SER A 431 -24.21 3.99 -22.88
N GLU A 432 -25.18 3.78 -23.75
CA GLU A 432 -26.50 3.27 -23.34
C GLU A 432 -26.41 1.87 -22.70
N SER A 433 -25.61 0.98 -23.30
CA SER A 433 -25.37 -0.36 -22.78
C SER A 433 -24.64 -0.34 -21.44
N GLU A 434 -23.62 0.50 -21.30
CA GLU A 434 -22.85 0.61 -20.04
C GLU A 434 -23.70 1.17 -18.89
N LEU A 435 -24.59 2.14 -19.17
CA LEU A 435 -25.47 2.69 -18.13
C LEU A 435 -26.46 1.64 -17.64
N SER A 436 -27.09 0.87 -18.55
CA SER A 436 -28.02 -0.19 -18.19
C SER A 436 -27.35 -1.24 -17.31
N GLU A 437 -26.16 -1.69 -17.72
CA GLU A 437 -25.37 -2.65 -16.92
C GLU A 437 -24.98 -2.06 -15.55
N TYR A 438 -24.55 -0.81 -15.50
CA TYR A 438 -24.18 -0.13 -14.26
C TYR A 438 -25.36 0.02 -13.29
N LEU A 439 -26.54 0.40 -13.80
CA LEU A 439 -27.75 0.52 -12.97
C LEU A 439 -28.13 -0.85 -12.37
N THR A 440 -28.06 -1.91 -13.15
CA THR A 440 -28.34 -3.28 -12.68
C THR A 440 -27.31 -3.74 -11.63
N GLN A 441 -26.02 -3.55 -11.90
CA GLN A 441 -24.93 -3.92 -10.96
C GLN A 441 -25.02 -3.19 -9.62
N THR A 442 -25.49 -1.94 -9.65
CA THR A 442 -25.64 -1.09 -8.46
C THR A 442 -27.02 -1.16 -7.82
N SER A 443 -27.93 -2.00 -8.35
CA SER A 443 -29.33 -2.11 -7.94
C SER A 443 -30.07 -0.76 -7.96
N LEU A 444 -29.71 0.12 -8.89
CA LEU A 444 -30.37 1.40 -9.12
C LEU A 444 -31.50 1.30 -10.16
N ASP A 445 -31.54 0.24 -10.94
CA ASP A 445 -32.58 -0.09 -11.92
C ASP A 445 -33.98 -0.14 -11.33
N GLN A 446 -34.10 -0.64 -10.08
CA GLN A 446 -35.37 -0.68 -9.33
C GLN A 446 -36.01 0.71 -9.05
N TYR A 447 -35.24 1.78 -9.17
CA TYR A 447 -35.69 3.15 -8.99
C TYR A 447 -35.99 3.88 -10.31
N VAL A 448 -35.93 3.16 -11.45
CA VAL A 448 -36.22 3.68 -12.77
C VAL A 448 -37.66 3.33 -13.15
N ASP A 449 -38.47 4.34 -13.37
CA ASP A 449 -39.84 4.21 -13.83
C ASP A 449 -40.08 5.09 -15.07
N GLN A 450 -40.61 4.50 -16.14
CA GLN A 450 -40.91 5.19 -17.42
C GLN A 450 -39.74 6.03 -17.96
N GLY A 451 -38.50 5.51 -17.84
CA GLY A 451 -37.30 6.23 -18.30
C GLY A 451 -36.85 7.38 -17.38
N MET A 452 -37.43 7.51 -16.19
CA MET A 452 -37.07 8.48 -15.17
C MET A 452 -36.48 7.79 -13.95
N LEU A 453 -35.32 8.26 -13.49
CA LEU A 453 -34.73 7.84 -12.22
C LEU A 453 -35.34 8.63 -11.07
N ASP A 454 -35.89 7.93 -10.06
CA ASP A 454 -36.35 8.56 -8.82
C ASP A 454 -35.15 8.83 -7.91
N CYS A 455 -34.72 10.08 -7.92
CA CYS A 455 -33.53 10.54 -7.20
C CYS A 455 -33.72 10.57 -5.68
N VAL A 456 -34.96 10.66 -5.18
CA VAL A 456 -35.26 10.68 -3.74
C VAL A 456 -35.18 9.28 -3.18
N GLN A 457 -35.80 8.31 -3.87
CA GLN A 457 -35.81 6.92 -3.42
C GLN A 457 -34.47 6.23 -3.56
N CYS A 458 -33.69 6.55 -4.61
CA CYS A 458 -32.36 5.94 -4.83
C CYS A 458 -31.27 6.49 -3.88
N ARG A 459 -31.50 7.63 -3.20
CA ARG A 459 -30.48 8.30 -2.36
C ARG A 459 -29.82 7.41 -1.32
N PRO A 460 -30.54 6.60 -0.49
CA PRO A 460 -29.90 5.73 0.49
C PRO A 460 -28.94 4.72 -0.15
N THR A 461 -29.35 4.13 -1.27
CA THR A 461 -28.53 3.18 -2.05
C THR A 461 -27.26 3.84 -2.59
N VAL A 462 -27.38 5.04 -3.14
CA VAL A 462 -26.23 5.80 -3.65
C VAL A 462 -25.27 6.21 -2.53
N GLU A 463 -25.76 6.60 -1.36
CA GLU A 463 -24.93 6.91 -0.19
C GLU A 463 -24.22 5.65 0.37
N GLN A 464 -24.89 4.50 0.33
CA GLN A 464 -24.27 3.22 0.66
C GLN A 464 -23.14 2.88 -0.32
N LEU A 465 -23.36 3.01 -1.63
CA LEU A 465 -22.32 2.82 -2.66
C LEU A 465 -21.11 3.74 -2.40
N LYS A 466 -21.35 5.00 -2.04
CA LYS A 466 -20.26 5.93 -1.68
C LYS A 466 -19.49 5.45 -0.46
N SER A 467 -20.15 4.91 0.55
CA SER A 467 -19.50 4.41 1.77
C SER A 467 -18.64 3.17 1.51
N GLN A 468 -19.10 2.27 0.64
CA GLN A 468 -18.37 1.07 0.22
C GLN A 468 -17.12 1.42 -0.59
N ASN A 469 -17.19 2.42 -1.47
CA ASN A 469 -16.10 2.86 -2.32
C ASN A 469 -15.12 3.85 -1.65
N ARG A 470 -15.26 4.11 -0.35
CA ARG A 470 -14.34 4.97 0.42
C ARG A 470 -12.96 4.36 0.61
N LYS A 471 -12.88 3.03 0.63
CA LYS A 471 -11.62 2.30 0.84
C LYS A 471 -11.14 1.76 -0.49
N ILE A 472 -10.09 2.38 -1.04
CA ILE A 472 -9.36 1.80 -2.16
C ILE A 472 -8.30 0.90 -1.53
N ASP A 473 -8.33 -0.38 -1.87
CA ASP A 473 -7.27 -1.30 -1.43
C ASP A 473 -5.99 -1.02 -2.22
N ILE A 474 -5.10 -0.24 -1.60
CA ILE A 474 -3.81 0.14 -2.19
C ILE A 474 -2.84 -1.04 -2.22
N LYS A 475 -3.13 -2.12 -1.48
CA LYS A 475 -2.19 -3.23 -1.31
C LYS A 475 -2.31 -4.34 -2.36
N GLY A 476 -3.23 -4.24 -3.31
CA GLY A 476 -3.38 -5.26 -4.34
C GLY A 476 -3.67 -6.66 -3.78
N GLN A 477 -4.35 -6.73 -2.66
CA GLN A 477 -4.86 -7.97 -2.10
C GLN A 477 -6.31 -8.16 -2.56
N VAL A 478 -6.46 -8.64 -3.77
CA VAL A 478 -7.69 -9.30 -4.22
C VAL A 478 -7.45 -10.80 -4.17
#